data_f55b86886a0a618dcd35bda1da85a368
#
_entry.id   f55b86886a0a618dcd35bda1da85a368
#
_cell.length_a   1.000
_cell.length_b   1.000
_cell.length_c   1.000
_cell.angle_alpha   90.00
_cell.angle_beta   90.00
_cell.angle_gamma   90.00
#
_symmetry.space_group_name_H-M   'P 1'
#
loop_
_entity.id
_entity.type
_entity.pdbx_description
1 polymer ?
#
loop_
_entity_poly.entity_id
_entity_poly.type
_entity_poly.pdbx_seq_one_letter_code
_entity_poly.pdbx_strand_id
1 'polypeptide(L)'
;MSELPIKAHSFDAILVESCVYIMGFEEALKQWQTVLKADGLIIVSDLVWLTSKPNEKYQSFWSTEYPAMSNVDTRLVQAKKLGFEVLDDFTISDKAWQNYLQPLQARVNALKASMPESQAIKDIQRKLDIYQSHYGSQFGYHFFVLRRNAL
;
A
#
# COMPACT_ATOMS: atom_id res chain seq x y z
N MET A 1 -2.68 -10.55 12.88
CA MET A 1 -3.33 -11.12 11.67
C MET A 1 -2.62 -12.40 11.17
N SER A 2 -1.68 -12.93 11.92
CA SER A 2 -0.85 -14.08 11.55
C SER A 2 -1.54 -15.46 11.70
N GLU A 3 -2.68 -15.54 12.37
CA GLU A 3 -3.41 -16.81 12.57
C GLU A 3 -4.91 -16.56 12.44
N LEU A 4 -5.35 -16.40 11.21
CA LEU A 4 -6.78 -16.42 10.94
C LEU A 4 -7.25 -17.89 10.94
N PRO A 5 -8.34 -18.23 11.63
CA PRO A 5 -8.91 -19.60 11.61
C PRO A 5 -9.65 -19.84 10.28
N ILE A 6 -8.90 -19.73 9.19
CA ILE A 6 -9.42 -19.82 7.82
C ILE A 6 -8.98 -21.15 7.24
N LYS A 7 -9.92 -21.84 6.64
CA LYS A 7 -9.66 -23.09 5.92
C LYS A 7 -8.73 -22.83 4.72
N ALA A 8 -7.72 -23.67 4.55
CA ALA A 8 -6.86 -23.63 3.38
C ALA A 8 -7.68 -23.76 2.09
N HIS A 9 -7.23 -23.06 1.04
CA HIS A 9 -7.83 -23.08 -0.30
C HIS A 9 -9.35 -22.82 -0.32
N SER A 10 -9.79 -21.80 0.42
CA SER A 10 -11.22 -21.47 0.56
C SER A 10 -11.66 -20.22 -0.17
N PHE A 11 -10.72 -19.33 -0.53
CA PHE A 11 -11.03 -18.07 -1.19
C PHE A 11 -10.73 -18.10 -2.69
N ASP A 12 -11.65 -17.52 -3.48
CA ASP A 12 -11.45 -17.28 -4.90
C ASP A 12 -10.65 -16.00 -5.14
N ALA A 13 -10.80 -15.00 -4.26
CA ALA A 13 -10.07 -13.74 -4.34
C ALA A 13 -9.80 -13.15 -2.95
N ILE A 14 -8.70 -12.40 -2.85
CA ILE A 14 -8.31 -11.60 -1.69
C ILE A 14 -8.08 -10.17 -2.17
N LEU A 15 -8.81 -9.21 -1.58
CA LEU A 15 -8.62 -7.79 -1.83
C LEU A 15 -7.96 -7.14 -0.63
N VAL A 16 -6.86 -6.43 -0.87
CA VAL A 16 -6.07 -5.77 0.17
C VAL A 16 -5.71 -4.35 -0.27
N GLU A 17 -6.29 -3.39 0.41
CA GLU A 17 -6.06 -1.97 0.09
C GLU A 17 -5.30 -1.28 1.21
N SER A 18 -4.15 -0.71 0.86
CA SER A 18 -3.36 0.22 1.71
C SER A 18 -2.95 -0.30 3.10
N CYS A 19 -2.86 -1.62 3.31
CA CYS A 19 -2.49 -2.20 4.61
C CYS A 19 -1.46 -3.33 4.54
N VAL A 20 -0.96 -3.70 3.37
CA VAL A 20 0.03 -4.77 3.21
C VAL A 20 1.33 -4.50 3.95
N TYR A 21 1.71 -3.23 4.12
CA TYR A 21 2.90 -2.81 4.83
C TYR A 21 2.96 -3.27 6.30
N ILE A 22 1.79 -3.56 6.92
CA ILE A 22 1.70 -4.05 8.31
C ILE A 22 2.30 -5.44 8.44
N MET A 23 2.12 -6.28 7.43
CA MET A 23 2.64 -7.66 7.39
C MET A 23 3.96 -7.76 6.63
N GLY A 24 4.24 -6.80 5.74
CA GLY A 24 5.25 -6.89 4.71
C GLY A 24 4.76 -7.62 3.46
N PHE A 25 5.12 -7.10 2.29
CA PHE A 25 4.57 -7.55 1.00
C PHE A 25 4.79 -9.04 0.73
N GLU A 26 6.03 -9.52 0.83
CA GLU A 26 6.34 -10.94 0.57
C GLU A 26 5.70 -11.88 1.60
N GLU A 27 5.74 -11.51 2.87
CA GLU A 27 5.17 -12.34 3.94
C GLU A 27 3.65 -12.44 3.82
N ALA A 28 2.99 -11.35 3.49
CA ALA A 28 1.56 -11.31 3.23
C ALA A 28 1.17 -12.24 2.06
N LEU A 29 1.89 -12.15 0.94
CA LEU A 29 1.63 -13.02 -0.21
C LEU A 29 1.82 -14.50 0.12
N LYS A 30 2.86 -14.88 0.88
CA LYS A 30 3.09 -16.26 1.33
C LYS A 30 1.92 -16.77 2.17
N GLN A 31 1.47 -15.98 3.13
CA GLN A 31 0.36 -16.37 3.99
C GLN A 31 -0.96 -16.49 3.23
N TRP A 32 -1.28 -15.51 2.39
CA TRP A 32 -2.52 -15.51 1.63
C TRP A 32 -2.57 -16.62 0.57
N GLN A 33 -1.43 -17.01 0.02
CA GLN A 33 -1.34 -18.13 -0.89
C GLN A 33 -1.88 -19.44 -0.28
N THR A 34 -1.76 -19.63 1.03
CA THR A 34 -2.22 -20.85 1.70
C THR A 34 -3.75 -20.96 1.76
N VAL A 35 -4.44 -19.84 1.82
CA VAL A 35 -5.91 -19.77 1.92
C VAL A 35 -6.60 -19.58 0.56
N LEU A 36 -5.85 -19.22 -0.45
CA LEU A 36 -6.32 -18.98 -1.81
C LEU A 36 -6.48 -20.31 -2.56
N LYS A 37 -7.56 -20.49 -3.31
CA LYS A 37 -7.75 -21.62 -4.21
C LYS A 37 -6.69 -21.63 -5.33
N ALA A 38 -6.56 -22.74 -6.05
CA ALA A 38 -5.85 -22.78 -7.31
C ALA A 38 -6.49 -21.76 -8.27
N ASP A 39 -5.68 -21.04 -9.04
CA ASP A 39 -6.10 -19.95 -9.93
C ASP A 39 -6.81 -18.77 -9.23
N GLY A 40 -6.81 -18.72 -7.89
CA GLY A 40 -7.36 -17.62 -7.12
C GLY A 40 -6.56 -16.32 -7.28
N LEU A 41 -7.21 -15.20 -7.07
CA LEU A 41 -6.66 -13.86 -7.30
C LEU A 41 -6.29 -13.16 -6.00
N ILE A 42 -5.19 -12.42 -6.01
CA ILE A 42 -4.88 -11.39 -5.03
C ILE A 42 -4.87 -10.03 -5.73
N ILE A 43 -5.65 -9.10 -5.22
CA ILE A 43 -5.60 -7.70 -5.64
C ILE A 43 -5.07 -6.92 -4.44
N VAL A 44 -3.84 -6.47 -4.53
CA VAL A 44 -3.15 -5.82 -3.41
C VAL A 44 -2.57 -4.49 -3.82
N SER A 45 -2.76 -3.46 -3.00
CA SER A 45 -2.07 -2.19 -3.17
C SER A 45 -0.98 -2.00 -2.12
N ASP A 46 0.15 -1.48 -2.58
CA ASP A 46 1.26 -1.09 -1.73
C ASP A 46 1.72 0.33 -2.07
N LEU A 47 2.25 1.02 -1.07
CA LEU A 47 2.89 2.30 -1.28
C LEU A 47 4.31 2.08 -1.79
N VAL A 48 4.61 2.60 -2.97
CA VAL A 48 5.87 2.32 -3.67
C VAL A 48 6.54 3.60 -4.16
N TRP A 49 7.85 3.52 -4.41
CA TRP A 49 8.57 4.52 -5.17
C TRP A 49 8.20 4.42 -6.66
N LEU A 50 7.82 5.57 -7.25
CA LEU A 50 7.52 5.71 -8.67
C LEU A 50 8.72 6.26 -9.46
N THR A 51 9.82 6.52 -8.80
CA THR A 51 11.09 6.98 -9.39
C THR A 51 12.25 6.16 -8.84
N SER A 52 13.28 5.97 -9.64
CA SER A 52 14.54 5.33 -9.22
C SER A 52 15.43 6.24 -8.36
N LYS A 53 15.14 7.54 -8.32
CA LYS A 53 15.91 8.53 -7.56
C LYS A 53 14.96 9.45 -6.76
N PRO A 54 14.33 8.93 -5.70
CA PRO A 54 13.48 9.75 -4.86
C PRO A 54 14.27 10.89 -4.21
N ASN A 55 13.61 12.03 -4.00
CA ASN A 55 14.20 13.16 -3.29
C ASN A 55 14.51 12.77 -1.82
N GLU A 56 15.65 13.23 -1.30
CA GLU A 56 16.13 12.93 0.06
C GLU A 56 15.09 13.23 1.16
N LYS A 57 14.33 14.31 1.00
CA LYS A 57 13.25 14.66 1.95
C LYS A 57 12.22 13.52 2.10
N TYR A 58 11.83 12.91 0.98
CA TYR A 58 10.84 11.81 0.99
C TYR A 58 11.47 10.49 1.40
N GLN A 59 12.72 10.24 1.01
CA GLN A 59 13.47 9.08 1.49
C GLN A 59 13.58 9.11 3.02
N SER A 60 13.97 10.24 3.61
CA SER A 60 14.08 10.40 5.05
C SER A 60 12.75 10.18 5.77
N PHE A 61 11.66 10.71 5.22
CA PHE A 61 10.32 10.51 5.78
C PHE A 61 9.91 9.03 5.74
N TRP A 62 9.98 8.40 4.55
CA TRP A 62 9.52 7.03 4.37
C TRP A 62 10.44 5.99 5.01
N SER A 63 11.74 6.27 5.19
CA SER A 63 12.64 5.39 5.94
C SER A 63 12.21 5.20 7.40
N THR A 64 11.48 6.18 7.95
CA THR A 64 10.91 6.09 9.31
C THR A 64 9.51 5.49 9.32
N GLU A 65 8.64 5.93 8.40
CA GLU A 65 7.21 5.52 8.39
C GLU A 65 7.00 4.15 7.74
N TYR A 66 7.79 3.81 6.72
CA TYR A 66 7.73 2.54 5.99
C TYR A 66 9.12 2.10 5.50
N PRO A 67 9.99 1.59 6.39
CA PRO A 67 11.37 1.20 6.04
C PRO A 67 11.47 0.17 4.91
N ALA A 68 10.46 -0.71 4.77
CA ALA A 68 10.40 -1.74 3.73
C ALA A 68 9.79 -1.25 2.40
N MET A 69 9.56 0.07 2.26
CA MET A 69 9.05 0.65 1.01
C MET A 69 10.00 0.36 -0.15
N SER A 70 9.46 -0.07 -1.28
CA SER A 70 10.24 -0.47 -2.45
C SER A 70 9.64 0.11 -3.73
N ASN A 71 10.23 -0.18 -4.88
CA ASN A 71 9.70 0.23 -6.17
C ASN A 71 8.81 -0.87 -6.79
N VAL A 72 8.08 -0.51 -7.84
CA VAL A 72 7.16 -1.41 -8.57
C VAL A 72 7.88 -2.66 -9.06
N ASP A 73 9.02 -2.50 -9.74
CA ASP A 73 9.78 -3.63 -10.33
C ASP A 73 10.17 -4.66 -9.27
N THR A 74 10.62 -4.19 -8.10
CA THR A 74 10.98 -5.08 -7.00
C THR A 74 9.75 -5.88 -6.51
N ARG A 75 8.58 -5.24 -6.37
CA ARG A 75 7.34 -5.92 -5.97
C ARG A 75 6.91 -6.96 -7.00
N LEU A 76 7.00 -6.64 -8.29
CA LEU A 76 6.71 -7.58 -9.38
C LEU A 76 7.64 -8.80 -9.34
N VAL A 77 8.94 -8.58 -9.11
CA VAL A 77 9.91 -9.68 -8.96
C VAL A 77 9.60 -10.53 -7.74
N GLN A 78 9.24 -9.92 -6.60
CA GLN A 78 8.86 -10.63 -5.38
C GLN A 78 7.63 -11.52 -5.61
N ALA A 79 6.57 -10.99 -6.24
CA ALA A 79 5.37 -11.74 -6.56
C ALA A 79 5.67 -12.94 -7.48
N LYS A 80 6.43 -12.74 -8.55
CA LYS A 80 6.84 -13.81 -9.48
C LYS A 80 7.66 -14.89 -8.80
N LYS A 81 8.61 -14.54 -7.93
CA LYS A 81 9.41 -15.52 -7.15
C LYS A 81 8.56 -16.38 -6.22
N LEU A 82 7.42 -15.86 -5.75
CA LEU A 82 6.47 -16.60 -4.93
C LEU A 82 5.47 -17.43 -5.75
N GLY A 83 5.64 -17.51 -7.06
CA GLY A 83 4.80 -18.32 -7.94
C GLY A 83 3.50 -17.65 -8.36
N PHE A 84 3.43 -16.33 -8.31
CA PHE A 84 2.29 -15.59 -8.85
C PHE A 84 2.54 -15.16 -10.30
N GLU A 85 1.51 -15.30 -11.13
CA GLU A 85 1.41 -14.61 -12.41
C GLU A 85 0.89 -13.18 -12.16
N VAL A 86 1.55 -12.20 -12.76
CA VAL A 86 1.07 -10.82 -12.75
C VAL A 86 0.11 -10.64 -13.93
N LEU A 87 -1.16 -10.42 -13.64
CA LEU A 87 -2.17 -10.20 -14.67
C LEU A 87 -2.25 -8.76 -15.10
N ASP A 88 -2.10 -7.84 -14.14
CA ASP A 88 -2.13 -6.39 -14.35
C ASP A 88 -1.45 -5.67 -13.18
N ASP A 89 -0.99 -4.46 -13.42
CA ASP A 89 -0.50 -3.57 -12.40
C ASP A 89 -0.75 -2.10 -12.81
N PHE A 90 -1.10 -1.25 -11.86
CA PHE A 90 -1.38 0.16 -12.14
C PHE A 90 -1.24 1.03 -10.89
N THR A 91 -0.81 2.27 -11.08
CA THR A 91 -0.85 3.30 -10.04
C THR A 91 -2.23 3.94 -9.97
N ILE A 92 -2.78 4.15 -8.77
CA ILE A 92 -4.07 4.83 -8.63
C ILE A 92 -3.99 6.26 -9.14
N SER A 93 -5.07 6.74 -9.73
CA SER A 93 -5.13 8.09 -10.29
C SER A 93 -5.08 9.17 -9.21
N ASP A 94 -4.58 10.35 -9.58
CA ASP A 94 -4.60 11.53 -8.71
C ASP A 94 -6.01 11.85 -8.21
N LYS A 95 -7.02 11.69 -9.05
CA LYS A 95 -8.42 11.89 -8.68
C LYS A 95 -8.86 10.94 -7.55
N ALA A 96 -8.52 9.65 -7.65
CA ALA A 96 -8.84 8.68 -6.61
C ALA A 96 -8.16 9.04 -5.30
N TRP A 97 -6.91 9.49 -5.37
CA TRP A 97 -6.15 9.93 -4.20
C TRP A 97 -6.74 11.20 -3.58
N GLN A 98 -7.14 12.17 -4.38
CA GLN A 98 -7.79 13.39 -3.88
C GLN A 98 -9.11 13.12 -3.17
N ASN A 99 -9.86 12.10 -3.58
CA ASN A 99 -11.08 11.68 -2.88
C ASN A 99 -10.82 11.26 -1.42
N TYR A 100 -9.62 10.80 -1.12
CA TYR A 100 -9.18 10.50 0.26
C TYR A 100 -8.61 11.75 0.96
N LEU A 101 -7.71 12.48 0.29
CA LEU A 101 -6.97 13.58 0.91
C LEU A 101 -7.86 14.79 1.24
N GLN A 102 -8.79 15.16 0.36
CA GLN A 102 -9.61 16.34 0.55
C GLN A 102 -10.52 16.27 1.78
N PRO A 103 -11.29 15.19 2.02
CA PRO A 103 -12.09 15.05 3.23
C PRO A 103 -11.23 15.00 4.50
N LEU A 104 -10.07 14.33 4.43
CA LEU A 104 -9.15 14.26 5.55
C LEU A 104 -8.58 15.63 5.92
N GLN A 105 -8.16 16.42 4.92
CA GLN A 105 -7.68 17.80 5.14
C GLN A 105 -8.78 18.68 5.73
N ALA A 106 -10.00 18.59 5.21
CA ALA A 106 -11.15 19.35 5.74
C ALA A 106 -11.40 18.98 7.21
N ARG A 107 -11.33 17.69 7.57
CA ARG A 107 -11.49 17.24 8.94
C ARG A 107 -10.37 17.74 9.86
N VAL A 108 -9.13 17.67 9.41
CA VAL A 108 -7.97 18.21 10.15
C VAL A 108 -8.14 19.71 10.42
N ASN A 109 -8.53 20.48 9.40
CA ASN A 109 -8.75 21.92 9.55
C ASN A 109 -9.85 22.25 10.58
N ALA A 110 -10.95 21.50 10.55
CA ALA A 110 -12.02 21.68 11.54
C ALA A 110 -11.57 21.35 12.98
N LEU A 111 -10.75 20.31 13.15
CA LEU A 111 -10.29 19.89 14.48
C LEU A 111 -9.16 20.78 15.03
N LYS A 112 -8.33 21.39 14.18
CA LYS A 112 -7.29 22.33 14.61
C LYS A 112 -7.83 23.49 15.43
N ALA A 113 -9.04 23.98 15.10
CA ALA A 113 -9.67 25.07 15.82
C ALA A 113 -10.07 24.70 17.26
N SER A 114 -10.49 23.47 17.49
CA SER A 114 -10.94 22.96 18.80
C SER A 114 -9.85 22.26 19.61
N MET A 115 -8.81 21.73 18.94
CA MET A 115 -7.73 20.96 19.57
C MET A 115 -6.35 21.36 19.02
N PRO A 116 -5.92 22.63 19.19
CA PRO A 116 -4.69 23.16 18.56
C PRO A 116 -3.41 22.43 19.03
N GLU A 117 -3.41 21.90 20.25
CA GLU A 117 -2.24 21.22 20.82
C GLU A 117 -2.22 19.70 20.60
N SER A 118 -3.20 19.15 19.90
CA SER A 118 -3.25 17.71 19.65
C SER A 118 -2.08 17.23 18.78
N GLN A 119 -1.25 16.36 19.33
CA GLN A 119 -0.12 15.76 18.61
C GLN A 119 -0.62 14.94 17.41
N ALA A 120 -1.71 14.20 17.56
CA ALA A 120 -2.29 13.42 16.46
C ALA A 120 -2.67 14.30 15.25
N ILE A 121 -3.23 15.48 15.49
CA ILE A 121 -3.57 16.43 14.42
C ILE A 121 -2.30 16.97 13.74
N LYS A 122 -1.27 17.29 14.53
CA LYS A 122 0.03 17.74 14.00
C LYS A 122 0.69 16.66 13.12
N ASP A 123 0.65 15.40 13.55
CA ASP A 123 1.22 14.27 12.82
C ASP A 123 0.46 13.97 11.52
N ILE A 124 -0.87 14.00 11.55
CA ILE A 124 -1.70 13.82 10.34
C ILE A 124 -1.44 14.97 9.35
N GLN A 125 -1.33 16.22 9.83
CA GLN A 125 -1.02 17.35 8.95
C GLN A 125 0.32 17.18 8.26
N ARG A 126 1.36 16.76 9.01
CA ARG A 126 2.69 16.50 8.43
C ARG A 126 2.62 15.44 7.32
N LYS A 127 1.84 14.37 7.53
CA LYS A 127 1.62 13.33 6.50
C LYS A 127 0.88 13.90 5.29
N LEU A 128 -0.17 14.69 5.50
CA LEU A 128 -0.90 15.35 4.42
C LEU A 128 0.01 16.27 3.58
N ASP A 129 0.88 17.04 4.22
CA ASP A 129 1.81 17.94 3.52
C ASP A 129 2.80 17.15 2.63
N ILE A 130 3.27 15.98 3.10
CA ILE A 130 4.11 15.07 2.31
C ILE A 130 3.32 14.50 1.12
N TYR A 131 2.11 13.99 1.36
CA TYR A 131 1.27 13.41 0.32
C TYR A 131 0.89 14.43 -0.76
N GLN A 132 0.47 15.63 -0.38
CA GLN A 132 0.04 16.66 -1.32
C GLN A 132 1.17 17.23 -2.15
N SER A 133 2.40 17.23 -1.64
CA SER A 133 3.51 17.87 -2.33
C SER A 133 4.06 17.07 -3.52
N HIS A 134 4.06 15.73 -3.48
CA HIS A 134 4.72 14.91 -4.53
C HIS A 134 4.14 13.50 -4.73
N TYR A 135 2.91 13.27 -4.29
CA TYR A 135 2.21 12.06 -4.65
C TYR A 135 2.07 11.96 -6.19
N GLY A 136 2.19 10.76 -6.73
CA GLY A 136 2.09 10.52 -8.17
C GLY A 136 3.37 10.76 -8.97
N SER A 137 4.33 11.52 -8.42
CA SER A 137 5.61 11.77 -9.09
C SER A 137 6.80 11.07 -8.42
N GLN A 138 6.82 11.03 -7.09
CA GLN A 138 7.91 10.42 -6.31
C GLN A 138 7.50 9.08 -5.74
N PHE A 139 6.27 8.97 -5.26
CA PHE A 139 5.70 7.79 -4.64
C PHE A 139 4.18 7.76 -4.86
N GLY A 140 3.58 6.60 -4.69
CA GLY A 140 2.13 6.43 -4.84
C GLY A 140 1.68 5.04 -4.48
N TYR A 141 0.36 4.85 -4.32
CA TYR A 141 -0.22 3.52 -4.21
C TYR A 141 -0.29 2.87 -5.59
N HIS A 142 0.28 1.67 -5.66
CA HIS A 142 0.30 0.85 -6.86
C HIS A 142 -0.42 -0.47 -6.59
N PHE A 143 -1.34 -0.82 -7.45
CA PHE A 143 -2.09 -2.08 -7.38
C PHE A 143 -1.39 -3.15 -8.19
N PHE A 144 -1.39 -4.36 -7.65
CA PHE A 144 -0.92 -5.58 -8.30
C PHE A 144 -2.07 -6.57 -8.36
N VAL A 145 -2.43 -7.01 -9.55
CA VAL A 145 -3.44 -8.05 -9.79
C VAL A 145 -2.69 -9.35 -10.07
N LEU A 146 -2.71 -10.24 -9.10
CA LEU A 146 -1.89 -11.44 -9.06
C LEU A 146 -2.77 -12.68 -9.12
N ARG A 147 -2.42 -13.64 -9.98
CA ARG A 147 -3.04 -14.96 -10.01
C ARG A 147 -2.10 -15.98 -9.36
N ARG A 148 -2.64 -16.80 -8.48
CA ARG A 148 -1.91 -17.96 -7.97
C ARG A 148 -1.75 -18.98 -9.09
N ASN A 149 -0.52 -19.35 -9.44
CA ASN A 149 -0.29 -20.46 -10.36
C ASN A 149 -0.78 -21.78 -9.72
N ALA A 150 -1.44 -22.61 -10.52
CA ALA A 150 -1.68 -23.98 -10.14
C ALA A 150 -0.32 -24.68 -9.96
N LEU A 151 -0.12 -25.34 -8.82
CA LEU A 151 1.04 -26.20 -8.59
C LEU A 151 0.95 -27.48 -9.41
#